data_abe2795f1a9fdd4981fa30a2faafa352
#
_entry.id   abe2795f1a9fdd4981fa30a2faafa352
#
_cell.length_a   1.000
_cell.length_b   1.000
_cell.length_c   1.000
_cell.angle_alpha   90.00
_cell.angle_beta   90.00
_cell.angle_gamma   90.00
#
_symmetry.space_group_name_H-M   'P 1'
#
loop_
_entity.id
_entity.type
_entity.pdbx_description
1 polymer ?
#
loop_
_entity_poly.entity_id
_entity_poly.type
_entity_poly.pdbx_seq_one_letter_code
_entity_poly.pdbx_strand_id
1 'polypeptide(L)'
;MAFSLGWKTSRSQWCFLQAVSSGLPLFPWRTAGSCLDPEMKAYLEENTEVTSSGSLTPEIQLRLLTPRCKFWWERADLWPYSDPYWAIYWPGGQALSRYLLDNPDVVRGKSVLDLGSGCGATAIAAKMSGASKILANDIDPIAGMAITLNCKLNGLNPFPILTENILNIQQGKFDLIVLGDMFYDEDLADSLHLWLENYFWNHRTRVLIGDPGRPQFSGHSIRHQLHQLEEYILPEPTQQDNNGLTTSAVWDFQP
;
A
#
# COMPACT_ATOMS: atom_id res chain seq x y z
N MET A 1 18.47 1.34 -23.26
CA MET A 1 17.52 2.40 -23.65
C MET A 1 16.55 2.50 -22.50
N ALA A 2 16.63 3.58 -21.76
CA ALA A 2 15.80 3.80 -20.59
C ALA A 2 14.36 4.07 -21.04
N PHE A 3 13.47 3.16 -20.77
CA PHE A 3 12.05 3.41 -20.90
C PHE A 3 11.63 4.29 -19.73
N SER A 4 11.59 5.61 -19.99
CA SER A 4 10.81 6.47 -19.14
C SER A 4 9.36 6.00 -19.29
N LEU A 5 8.81 5.38 -18.24
CA LEU A 5 7.37 5.33 -18.06
C LEU A 5 6.89 6.78 -18.08
N GLY A 6 6.50 7.23 -19.27
CA GLY A 6 5.95 8.55 -19.49
C GLY A 6 4.52 8.60 -18.96
N TRP A 7 4.37 8.32 -17.70
CA TRP A 7 3.17 8.62 -16.95
C TRP A 7 3.13 10.13 -16.80
N LYS A 8 2.67 10.79 -17.86
CA LYS A 8 2.24 12.17 -17.72
C LYS A 8 1.16 12.17 -16.66
N THR A 9 1.46 12.85 -15.57
CA THR A 9 0.46 13.27 -14.59
C THR A 9 -0.69 13.94 -15.34
N SER A 10 -1.67 13.15 -15.80
CA SER A 10 -2.95 13.70 -16.12
C SER A 10 -3.52 14.17 -14.79
N ARG A 11 -3.79 15.46 -14.68
CA ARG A 11 -4.57 16.01 -13.58
C ARG A 11 -5.89 15.25 -13.54
N SER A 12 -5.93 14.13 -12.83
CA SER A 12 -7.18 13.53 -12.43
C SER A 12 -7.79 14.49 -11.42
N GLN A 13 -8.80 15.24 -11.91
CA GLN A 13 -9.63 16.07 -11.06
C GLN A 13 -10.21 15.20 -9.97
N TRP A 14 -9.66 15.34 -8.77
CA TRP A 14 -10.30 14.88 -7.56
C TRP A 14 -11.58 15.69 -7.42
N CYS A 15 -12.71 15.14 -7.85
CA CYS A 15 -14.02 15.70 -7.56
C CYS A 15 -14.27 15.62 -6.05
N PHE A 16 -13.97 16.70 -5.34
CA PHE A 16 -14.48 16.95 -4.00
C PHE A 16 -15.99 17.12 -4.08
N LEU A 17 -16.76 16.06 -3.88
CA LEU A 17 -18.15 16.17 -3.53
C LEU A 17 -18.25 16.27 -2.01
N GLN A 18 -18.51 17.50 -1.54
CA GLN A 18 -18.99 17.75 -0.19
C GLN A 18 -20.31 17.00 0.00
N ALA A 19 -20.32 15.95 0.79
CA ALA A 19 -21.54 15.38 1.37
C ALA A 19 -21.67 15.88 2.80
N VAL A 20 -22.68 16.71 2.99
CA VAL A 20 -23.13 17.30 4.25
C VAL A 20 -23.65 16.20 5.19
N SER A 21 -23.27 16.36 6.44
CA SER A 21 -23.68 15.64 7.64
C SER A 21 -25.10 15.04 7.63
N SER A 22 -25.18 13.74 7.88
CA SER A 22 -26.28 13.12 8.59
C SER A 22 -25.75 11.88 9.31
N GLY A 23 -25.94 11.87 10.63
CA GLY A 23 -25.48 10.78 11.49
C GLY A 23 -26.05 9.44 11.06
N LEU A 24 -25.19 8.54 10.62
CA LEU A 24 -25.50 7.16 10.31
C LEU A 24 -24.68 6.23 11.21
N PRO A 25 -25.26 5.08 11.60
CA PRO A 25 -24.69 4.19 12.60
C PRO A 25 -23.42 3.52 12.07
N LEU A 26 -22.54 3.13 13.01
CA LEU A 26 -21.38 2.27 12.81
C LEU A 26 -21.66 1.17 11.77
N PHE A 27 -21.10 1.35 10.56
CA PHE A 27 -21.28 0.37 9.49
C PHE A 27 -20.56 -0.94 9.83
N PRO A 28 -21.23 -2.09 9.65
CA PRO A 28 -20.57 -3.37 9.81
C PRO A 28 -19.51 -3.50 8.69
N TRP A 29 -18.28 -3.79 9.10
CA TRP A 29 -17.16 -4.14 8.23
C TRP A 29 -17.61 -5.15 7.19
N ARG A 30 -17.64 -4.78 5.92
CA ARG A 30 -17.83 -5.77 4.87
C ARG A 30 -16.54 -6.57 4.78
N THR A 31 -16.57 -7.77 5.32
CA THR A 31 -15.56 -8.77 4.97
C THR A 31 -15.66 -9.01 3.47
N ALA A 32 -14.57 -8.81 2.73
CA ALA A 32 -14.49 -9.10 1.30
C ALA A 32 -14.66 -10.61 0.99
N GLY A 33 -15.45 -11.30 1.79
CA GLY A 33 -15.74 -12.73 1.68
C GLY A 33 -16.95 -13.08 0.84
N SER A 34 -17.73 -12.09 0.37
CA SER A 34 -18.91 -12.37 -0.44
C SER A 34 -18.72 -11.90 -1.87
N CYS A 35 -18.42 -12.88 -2.73
CA CYS A 35 -18.47 -12.78 -4.19
C CYS A 35 -17.45 -11.84 -4.81
N LEU A 36 -16.19 -12.29 -4.91
CA LEU A 36 -15.27 -11.77 -5.93
C LEU A 36 -16.00 -11.86 -7.26
N ASP A 37 -16.15 -10.74 -7.98
CA ASP A 37 -16.67 -10.75 -9.33
C ASP A 37 -15.84 -11.75 -10.17
N PRO A 38 -16.45 -12.85 -10.67
CA PRO A 38 -15.70 -13.89 -11.38
C PRO A 38 -15.03 -13.39 -12.65
N GLU A 39 -15.63 -12.41 -13.34
CA GLU A 39 -15.10 -11.85 -14.59
C GLU A 39 -13.86 -11.00 -14.26
N MET A 40 -13.94 -10.13 -13.26
CA MET A 40 -12.81 -9.34 -12.80
C MET A 40 -11.68 -10.22 -12.27
N LYS A 41 -11.99 -11.26 -11.50
CA LYS A 41 -10.99 -12.22 -11.03
C LYS A 41 -10.28 -12.90 -12.21
N ALA A 42 -11.03 -13.41 -13.19
CA ALA A 42 -10.45 -14.03 -14.37
C ALA A 42 -9.56 -13.05 -15.15
N TYR A 43 -10.02 -11.80 -15.31
CA TYR A 43 -9.26 -10.75 -15.96
C TYR A 43 -7.93 -10.48 -15.25
N LEU A 44 -7.93 -10.36 -13.91
CA LEU A 44 -6.71 -10.17 -13.14
C LEU A 44 -5.76 -11.36 -13.27
N GLU A 45 -6.31 -12.59 -13.21
CA GLU A 45 -5.49 -13.80 -13.33
C GLU A 45 -4.87 -13.97 -14.71
N GLU A 46 -5.53 -13.52 -15.77
CA GLU A 46 -5.02 -13.54 -17.14
C GLU A 46 -3.94 -12.48 -17.41
N ASN A 47 -4.09 -11.29 -16.82
CA ASN A 47 -3.27 -10.12 -17.18
C ASN A 47 -2.19 -9.76 -16.15
N THR A 48 -2.06 -10.54 -15.10
CA THR A 48 -1.02 -10.39 -14.07
C THR A 48 -0.30 -11.70 -13.84
N GLU A 49 0.88 -11.64 -13.24
CA GLU A 49 1.73 -12.79 -13.00
C GLU A 49 1.91 -13.03 -11.48
N VAL A 50 2.00 -14.29 -11.09
CA VAL A 50 2.42 -14.65 -9.72
C VAL A 50 3.93 -14.68 -9.66
N THR A 51 4.50 -13.87 -8.78
CA THR A 51 5.94 -13.79 -8.56
C THR A 51 6.27 -13.58 -7.10
N SER A 52 7.45 -14.02 -6.68
CA SER A 52 8.09 -13.67 -5.42
C SER A 52 9.53 -13.21 -5.64
N SER A 53 10.00 -13.26 -6.89
CA SER A 53 11.38 -12.92 -7.25
C SER A 53 11.56 -11.43 -7.49
N GLY A 54 12.79 -10.95 -7.32
CA GLY A 54 13.15 -9.57 -7.62
C GLY A 54 12.65 -8.53 -6.62
N SER A 55 12.22 -8.97 -5.41
CA SER A 55 11.79 -8.11 -4.31
C SER A 55 12.61 -8.36 -3.04
N LEU A 56 12.48 -7.48 -2.05
CA LEU A 56 13.08 -7.66 -0.73
C LEU A 56 12.46 -8.82 0.07
N THR A 57 11.30 -9.33 -0.35
CA THR A 57 10.54 -10.35 0.40
C THR A 57 10.21 -11.57 -0.47
N PRO A 58 11.21 -12.39 -0.84
CA PRO A 58 10.98 -13.59 -1.66
C PRO A 58 10.07 -14.63 -0.97
N GLU A 59 9.81 -14.48 0.33
CA GLU A 59 8.88 -15.31 1.10
C GLU A 59 7.41 -15.04 0.77
N ILE A 60 7.09 -13.88 0.17
CA ILE A 60 5.72 -13.46 -0.13
C ILE A 60 5.45 -13.63 -1.63
N GLN A 61 4.48 -14.47 -1.97
CA GLN A 61 4.00 -14.61 -3.34
C GLN A 61 2.94 -13.56 -3.65
N LEU A 62 3.14 -12.82 -4.73
CA LEU A 62 2.25 -11.73 -5.14
C LEU A 62 1.84 -11.89 -6.60
N ARG A 63 0.61 -11.55 -6.90
CA ARG A 63 0.10 -11.37 -8.24
C ARG A 63 0.29 -9.91 -8.63
N LEU A 64 1.15 -9.66 -9.61
CA LEU A 64 1.61 -8.32 -9.99
C LEU A 64 1.60 -8.14 -11.50
N LEU A 65 1.62 -6.89 -11.96
CA LEU A 65 2.09 -6.54 -13.30
C LEU A 65 3.63 -6.59 -13.30
N THR A 66 4.17 -7.31 -14.27
CA THR A 66 5.62 -7.44 -14.48
C THR A 66 5.94 -7.14 -15.93
N PRO A 67 7.22 -6.94 -16.30
CA PRO A 67 7.63 -6.79 -17.70
C PRO A 67 7.22 -7.94 -18.63
N ARG A 68 6.76 -9.07 -18.09
CA ARG A 68 6.23 -10.21 -18.86
C ARG A 68 4.74 -10.09 -19.15
N CYS A 69 4.04 -9.20 -18.47
CA CYS A 69 2.61 -8.96 -18.68
C CYS A 69 2.39 -8.02 -19.86
N LYS A 70 1.34 -8.29 -20.65
CA LYS A 70 0.99 -7.46 -21.80
C LYS A 70 0.81 -5.98 -21.41
N PHE A 71 0.05 -5.70 -20.36
CA PHE A 71 -0.29 -4.35 -19.93
C PHE A 71 0.87 -3.56 -19.31
N TRP A 72 2.01 -4.18 -19.04
CA TRP A 72 3.23 -3.44 -18.67
C TRP A 72 3.74 -2.53 -19.80
N TRP A 73 3.52 -2.95 -21.05
CA TRP A 73 4.04 -2.26 -22.25
C TRP A 73 2.95 -1.47 -22.98
N GLU A 74 1.69 -1.69 -22.65
CA GLU A 74 0.57 -1.03 -23.29
C GLU A 74 0.34 0.35 -22.67
N ARG A 75 -0.43 1.17 -23.39
CA ARG A 75 -0.86 2.47 -22.88
C ARG A 75 -1.85 2.26 -21.72
N ALA A 76 -1.75 3.13 -20.71
CA ALA A 76 -2.61 3.06 -19.52
C ALA A 76 -4.11 3.13 -19.86
N ASP A 77 -4.49 3.85 -20.93
CA ASP A 77 -5.89 3.98 -21.37
C ASP A 77 -6.47 2.70 -22.01
N LEU A 78 -5.64 1.69 -22.26
CA LEU A 78 -6.11 0.37 -22.69
C LEU A 78 -6.43 -0.57 -21.51
N TRP A 79 -6.03 -0.20 -20.32
CA TRP A 79 -6.45 -0.89 -19.11
C TRP A 79 -7.92 -0.52 -18.81
N PRO A 80 -8.84 -1.50 -18.68
CA PRO A 80 -10.28 -1.20 -18.61
C PRO A 80 -10.76 -0.65 -17.26
N TYR A 81 -9.84 -0.48 -16.32
CA TYR A 81 -10.09 0.00 -14.95
C TYR A 81 -9.23 1.24 -14.66
N SER A 82 -9.24 1.72 -13.40
CA SER A 82 -8.32 2.75 -12.94
C SER A 82 -6.86 2.29 -13.07
N ASP A 83 -5.93 3.24 -13.18
CA ASP A 83 -4.51 2.95 -13.31
C ASP A 83 -4.04 1.93 -12.25
N PRO A 84 -3.40 0.81 -12.64
CA PRO A 84 -3.15 -0.32 -11.76
C PRO A 84 -1.93 -0.10 -10.86
N TYR A 85 -1.89 1.00 -10.11
CA TYR A 85 -0.79 1.29 -9.16
C TYR A 85 -0.65 0.20 -8.09
N TRP A 86 -1.76 -0.43 -7.69
CA TRP A 86 -1.81 -1.56 -6.77
C TRP A 86 -1.04 -2.79 -7.28
N ALA A 87 -0.90 -2.93 -8.61
CA ALA A 87 -0.29 -4.10 -9.24
C ALA A 87 1.25 -4.04 -9.28
N ILE A 88 1.85 -3.01 -8.71
CA ILE A 88 3.29 -2.85 -8.59
C ILE A 88 3.68 -2.98 -7.12
N TYR A 89 4.72 -3.76 -6.85
CA TYR A 89 5.28 -3.85 -5.49
C TYR A 89 6.32 -2.75 -5.30
N TRP A 90 5.86 -1.59 -4.84
CA TRP A 90 6.65 -0.39 -4.71
C TRP A 90 7.76 -0.51 -3.66
N PRO A 91 8.90 0.20 -3.81
CA PRO A 91 10.06 0.10 -2.93
C PRO A 91 9.80 0.35 -1.45
N GLY A 92 8.95 1.32 -1.10
CA GLY A 92 8.60 1.62 0.29
C GLY A 92 7.81 0.49 0.94
N GLY A 93 6.87 -0.10 0.21
CA GLY A 93 6.15 -1.30 0.62
C GLY A 93 7.08 -2.51 0.79
N GLN A 94 8.08 -2.67 -0.09
CA GLN A 94 9.09 -3.73 0.04
C GLN A 94 9.92 -3.57 1.31
N ALA A 95 10.42 -2.36 1.58
CA ALA A 95 11.21 -2.08 2.78
C ALA A 95 10.41 -2.32 4.06
N LEU A 96 9.16 -1.83 4.13
CA LEU A 96 8.27 -2.10 5.27
C LEU A 96 8.02 -3.58 5.47
N SER A 97 7.69 -4.31 4.41
CA SER A 97 7.41 -5.75 4.48
C SER A 97 8.63 -6.51 4.99
N ARG A 98 9.83 -6.19 4.48
CA ARG A 98 11.08 -6.79 4.95
C ARG A 98 11.33 -6.47 6.41
N TYR A 99 11.17 -5.21 6.80
CA TYR A 99 11.35 -4.77 8.18
C TYR A 99 10.42 -5.53 9.16
N LEU A 100 9.14 -5.72 8.79
CA LEU A 100 8.18 -6.44 9.63
C LEU A 100 8.50 -7.93 9.74
N LEU A 101 8.98 -8.57 8.68
CA LEU A 101 9.40 -9.98 8.71
C LEU A 101 10.65 -10.16 9.56
N ASP A 102 11.62 -9.24 9.50
CA ASP A 102 12.85 -9.30 10.29
C ASP A 102 12.63 -8.92 11.76
N ASN A 103 11.59 -8.11 12.04
CA ASN A 103 11.29 -7.61 13.37
C ASN A 103 9.84 -7.95 13.80
N PRO A 104 9.50 -9.26 13.95
CA PRO A 104 8.12 -9.69 14.18
C PRO A 104 7.50 -9.11 15.47
N ASP A 105 8.29 -8.77 16.47
CA ASP A 105 7.80 -8.19 17.73
C ASP A 105 7.19 -6.79 17.54
N VAL A 106 7.48 -6.13 16.42
CA VAL A 106 6.86 -4.85 16.03
C VAL A 106 5.34 -5.00 15.84
N VAL A 107 4.88 -6.15 15.34
CA VAL A 107 3.47 -6.40 14.99
C VAL A 107 2.82 -7.53 15.78
N ARG A 108 3.59 -8.39 16.44
CA ARG A 108 3.07 -9.58 17.11
C ARG A 108 1.99 -9.24 18.14
N GLY A 109 0.82 -9.84 17.98
CA GLY A 109 -0.35 -9.63 18.82
C GLY A 109 -1.06 -8.29 18.64
N LYS A 110 -0.57 -7.40 17.77
CA LYS A 110 -1.09 -6.06 17.57
C LYS A 110 -2.17 -5.98 16.49
N SER A 111 -2.97 -4.91 16.55
CA SER A 111 -3.86 -4.49 15.48
C SER A 111 -3.12 -3.55 14.54
N VAL A 112 -3.12 -3.85 13.24
CA VAL A 112 -2.37 -3.12 12.20
C VAL A 112 -3.31 -2.58 11.14
N LEU A 113 -3.15 -1.30 10.79
CA LEU A 113 -3.72 -0.68 9.61
C LEU A 113 -2.62 -0.55 8.56
N ASP A 114 -2.83 -1.14 7.38
CA ASP A 114 -1.98 -0.94 6.20
C ASP A 114 -2.68 0.06 5.27
N LEU A 115 -2.17 1.29 5.23
CA LEU A 115 -2.74 2.42 4.51
C LEU A 115 -2.12 2.54 3.12
N GLY A 116 -2.94 2.53 2.07
CA GLY A 116 -2.46 2.44 0.69
C GLY A 116 -1.84 1.06 0.42
N SER A 117 -2.57 0.02 0.78
CA SER A 117 -2.06 -1.37 0.84
C SER A 117 -1.63 -1.95 -0.52
N GLY A 118 -2.14 -1.40 -1.63
CA GLY A 118 -1.80 -1.81 -2.99
C GLY A 118 -2.00 -3.31 -3.21
N CYS A 119 -0.91 -4.03 -3.48
CA CYS A 119 -0.95 -5.49 -3.65
C CYS A 119 -1.12 -6.27 -2.34
N GLY A 120 -1.13 -5.61 -1.19
CA GLY A 120 -1.32 -6.21 0.13
C GLY A 120 -0.07 -6.81 0.76
N ALA A 121 1.11 -6.58 0.19
CA ALA A 121 2.35 -7.22 0.64
C ALA A 121 2.68 -6.89 2.10
N THR A 122 2.54 -5.61 2.51
CA THR A 122 2.85 -5.17 3.89
C THR A 122 1.85 -5.76 4.89
N ALA A 123 0.55 -5.78 4.55
CA ALA A 123 -0.46 -6.45 5.36
C ALA A 123 -0.20 -7.96 5.50
N ILE A 124 0.21 -8.63 4.42
CA ILE A 124 0.60 -10.05 4.42
C ILE A 124 1.82 -10.26 5.30
N ALA A 125 2.88 -9.44 5.16
CA ALA A 125 4.06 -9.49 6.01
C ALA A 125 3.71 -9.33 7.50
N ALA A 126 2.86 -8.35 7.83
CA ALA A 126 2.36 -8.15 9.19
C ALA A 126 1.63 -9.39 9.71
N LYS A 127 0.80 -10.03 8.88
CA LYS A 127 0.09 -11.26 9.26
C LYS A 127 1.02 -12.42 9.49
N MET A 128 1.99 -12.65 8.61
CA MET A 128 3.01 -13.68 8.75
C MET A 128 3.87 -13.46 10.00
N SER A 129 4.11 -12.21 10.39
CA SER A 129 4.84 -11.82 11.59
C SER A 129 4.01 -11.85 12.89
N GLY A 130 2.74 -12.29 12.82
CA GLY A 130 1.91 -12.55 13.99
C GLY A 130 0.99 -11.40 14.43
N ALA A 131 0.67 -10.45 13.55
CA ALA A 131 -0.36 -9.45 13.83
C ALA A 131 -1.71 -10.14 14.15
N SER A 132 -2.39 -9.69 15.20
CA SER A 132 -3.65 -10.26 15.66
C SER A 132 -4.81 -9.85 14.77
N LYS A 133 -4.83 -8.58 14.36
CA LYS A 133 -5.85 -7.99 13.48
C LYS A 133 -5.16 -7.17 12.41
N ILE A 134 -5.72 -7.22 11.19
CA ILE A 134 -5.28 -6.39 10.08
C ILE A 134 -6.49 -5.75 9.43
N LEU A 135 -6.37 -4.48 9.10
CA LEU A 135 -7.19 -3.80 8.13
C LEU A 135 -6.28 -3.32 7.00
N ALA A 136 -6.50 -3.83 5.79
CA ALA A 136 -5.87 -3.28 4.60
C ALA A 136 -6.79 -2.20 4.03
N ASN A 137 -6.23 -1.05 3.68
CA ASN A 137 -6.97 0.03 3.05
C ASN A 137 -6.34 0.40 1.71
N ASP A 138 -7.16 0.47 0.71
CA ASP A 138 -6.83 1.04 -0.60
C ASP A 138 -8.08 1.65 -1.20
N ILE A 139 -7.95 2.74 -1.95
CA ILE A 139 -9.11 3.40 -2.59
C ILE A 139 -9.56 2.68 -3.86
N ASP A 140 -8.72 1.82 -4.43
CA ASP A 140 -9.06 1.05 -5.62
C ASP A 140 -9.77 -0.26 -5.24
N PRO A 141 -11.02 -0.48 -5.69
CA PRO A 141 -11.73 -1.75 -5.44
C PRO A 141 -11.00 -2.98 -5.99
N ILE A 142 -10.21 -2.80 -7.05
CA ILE A 142 -9.45 -3.90 -7.67
C ILE A 142 -8.26 -4.29 -6.80
N ALA A 143 -7.63 -3.32 -6.12
CA ALA A 143 -6.63 -3.60 -5.10
C ALA A 143 -7.22 -4.53 -4.02
N GLY A 144 -8.46 -4.30 -3.59
CA GLY A 144 -9.14 -5.18 -2.63
C GLY A 144 -9.26 -6.64 -3.11
N MET A 145 -9.53 -6.84 -4.40
CA MET A 145 -9.53 -8.18 -4.99
C MET A 145 -8.12 -8.77 -5.06
N ALA A 146 -7.13 -8.00 -5.50
CA ALA A 146 -5.73 -8.42 -5.56
C ALA A 146 -5.20 -8.84 -4.19
N ILE A 147 -5.46 -8.07 -3.14
CA ILE A 147 -5.13 -8.40 -1.75
C ILE A 147 -5.74 -9.76 -1.36
N THR A 148 -7.02 -9.98 -1.70
CA THR A 148 -7.70 -11.25 -1.40
C THR A 148 -7.05 -12.44 -2.09
N LEU A 149 -6.66 -12.28 -3.36
CA LEU A 149 -5.96 -13.31 -4.12
C LEU A 149 -4.56 -13.56 -3.55
N ASN A 150 -3.83 -12.49 -3.22
CA ASN A 150 -2.49 -12.57 -2.67
C ASN A 150 -2.47 -13.20 -1.26
N CYS A 151 -3.48 -12.96 -0.41
CA CYS A 151 -3.64 -13.70 0.83
C CYS A 151 -3.71 -15.21 0.58
N LYS A 152 -4.52 -15.65 -0.38
CA LYS A 152 -4.68 -17.08 -0.71
C LYS A 152 -3.39 -17.70 -1.24
N LEU A 153 -2.62 -16.98 -2.07
CA LEU A 153 -1.31 -17.44 -2.56
C LEU A 153 -0.33 -17.74 -1.41
N ASN A 154 -0.45 -16.99 -0.31
CA ASN A 154 0.39 -17.17 0.88
C ASN A 154 -0.24 -18.06 1.97
N GLY A 155 -1.30 -18.80 1.64
CA GLY A 155 -1.98 -19.70 2.58
C GLY A 155 -2.70 -19.00 3.72
N LEU A 156 -3.00 -17.70 3.55
CA LEU A 156 -3.69 -16.89 4.56
C LEU A 156 -5.19 -16.76 4.25
N ASN A 157 -6.00 -16.75 5.30
CA ASN A 157 -7.36 -16.29 5.17
C ASN A 157 -7.36 -14.78 4.90
N PRO A 158 -8.16 -14.29 3.94
CA PRO A 158 -8.29 -12.86 3.70
C PRO A 158 -8.72 -12.12 4.98
N PHE A 159 -8.06 -11.02 5.24
CA PHE A 159 -8.41 -10.11 6.33
C PHE A 159 -9.35 -9.00 5.84
N PRO A 160 -9.96 -8.19 6.73
CA PRO A 160 -10.79 -7.06 6.35
C PRO A 160 -10.07 -6.09 5.42
N ILE A 161 -10.77 -5.65 4.38
CA ILE A 161 -10.29 -4.69 3.39
C ILE A 161 -11.31 -3.54 3.33
N LEU A 162 -10.81 -2.30 3.32
CA LEU A 162 -11.59 -1.09 3.18
C LEU A 162 -11.18 -0.39 1.89
N THR A 163 -12.12 -0.23 0.95
CA THR A 163 -11.88 0.41 -0.36
C THR A 163 -12.47 1.83 -0.44
N GLU A 164 -12.46 2.53 0.69
CA GLU A 164 -12.89 3.92 0.80
C GLU A 164 -11.72 4.80 1.25
N ASN A 165 -11.79 6.10 0.98
CA ASN A 165 -10.76 7.02 1.46
C ASN A 165 -10.83 7.14 2.99
N ILE A 166 -9.92 6.45 3.66
CA ILE A 166 -9.86 6.38 5.12
C ILE A 166 -9.57 7.74 5.78
N LEU A 167 -8.95 8.68 5.06
CA LEU A 167 -8.66 10.02 5.59
C LEU A 167 -9.93 10.81 5.89
N ASN A 168 -11.06 10.43 5.28
CA ASN A 168 -12.37 11.05 5.46
C ASN A 168 -13.27 10.31 6.45
N ILE A 169 -12.80 9.21 7.04
CA ILE A 169 -13.62 8.33 7.88
C ILE A 169 -13.02 8.26 9.27
N GLN A 170 -13.87 8.40 10.30
CA GLN A 170 -13.44 8.19 11.68
C GLN A 170 -13.16 6.70 11.90
N GLN A 171 -11.92 6.36 12.19
CA GLN A 171 -11.49 4.99 12.44
C GLN A 171 -11.34 4.72 13.95
N GLY A 172 -11.51 3.43 14.31
CA GLY A 172 -11.12 2.96 15.63
C GLY A 172 -9.60 2.95 15.82
N LYS A 173 -9.17 2.71 17.05
CA LYS A 173 -7.73 2.66 17.39
C LYS A 173 -7.06 1.42 16.81
N PHE A 174 -5.90 1.63 16.19
CA PHE A 174 -4.92 0.60 15.85
C PHE A 174 -3.66 0.75 16.73
N ASP A 175 -2.94 -0.34 16.95
CA ASP A 175 -1.66 -0.31 17.67
C ASP A 175 -0.53 0.15 16.76
N LEU A 176 -0.66 -0.09 15.45
CA LEU A 176 0.32 0.28 14.42
C LEU A 176 -0.38 0.68 13.13
N ILE A 177 0.09 1.75 12.51
CA ILE A 177 -0.20 2.11 11.12
C ILE A 177 1.08 1.95 10.31
N VAL A 178 0.95 1.35 9.12
CA VAL A 178 2.03 1.23 8.15
C VAL A 178 1.58 1.82 6.82
N LEU A 179 2.46 2.54 6.12
CA LEU A 179 2.20 3.09 4.80
C LEU A 179 3.47 3.13 3.95
N GLY A 180 3.40 2.55 2.76
CA GLY A 180 4.53 2.47 1.82
C GLY A 180 4.28 3.28 0.56
N ASP A 181 5.27 4.10 0.14
CA ASP A 181 5.22 4.91 -1.09
C ASP A 181 4.03 5.88 -1.21
N MET A 182 3.48 6.34 -0.09
CA MET A 182 2.26 7.18 -0.10
C MET A 182 2.55 8.67 -0.32
N PHE A 183 3.82 9.09 -0.34
CA PHE A 183 4.23 10.49 -0.56
C PHE A 183 4.65 10.72 -2.02
N TYR A 184 3.74 10.45 -2.97
CA TYR A 184 3.99 10.60 -4.42
C TYR A 184 3.31 11.81 -5.05
N ASP A 185 2.39 12.44 -4.33
CA ASP A 185 1.62 13.62 -4.74
C ASP A 185 1.62 14.65 -3.59
N GLU A 186 1.70 15.94 -3.91
CA GLU A 186 1.87 17.00 -2.91
C GLU A 186 0.62 17.18 -2.04
N ASP A 187 -0.57 17.22 -2.66
CA ASP A 187 -1.85 17.40 -1.96
C ASP A 187 -2.15 16.20 -1.04
N LEU A 188 -1.81 14.99 -1.53
CA LEU A 188 -1.93 13.77 -0.74
C LEU A 188 -0.96 13.79 0.44
N ALA A 189 0.29 14.19 0.24
CA ALA A 189 1.31 14.25 1.29
C ALA A 189 0.88 15.17 2.43
N ASP A 190 0.38 16.38 2.12
CA ASP A 190 -0.14 17.32 3.12
C ASP A 190 -1.34 16.74 3.88
N SER A 191 -2.27 16.13 3.17
CA SER A 191 -3.47 15.50 3.77
C SER A 191 -3.11 14.33 4.68
N LEU A 192 -2.16 13.50 4.26
CA LEU A 192 -1.63 12.38 5.05
C LEU A 192 -0.94 12.86 6.31
N HIS A 193 -0.05 13.86 6.19
CA HIS A 193 0.67 14.40 7.33
C HIS A 193 -0.30 14.90 8.41
N LEU A 194 -1.26 15.73 8.02
CA LEU A 194 -2.28 16.25 8.94
C LEU A 194 -3.10 15.12 9.59
N TRP A 195 -3.48 14.12 8.80
CA TRP A 195 -4.25 12.96 9.30
C TRP A 195 -3.42 12.13 10.29
N LEU A 196 -2.14 11.86 9.98
CA LEU A 196 -1.23 11.09 10.85
C LEU A 196 -0.99 11.80 12.17
N GLU A 197 -0.74 13.12 12.16
CA GLU A 197 -0.60 13.91 13.38
C GLU A 197 -1.87 13.82 14.25
N ASN A 198 -3.04 14.10 13.67
CA ASN A 198 -4.31 14.00 14.39
C ASN A 198 -4.54 12.61 14.96
N TYR A 199 -4.25 11.57 14.17
CA TYR A 199 -4.42 10.19 14.61
C TYR A 199 -3.45 9.84 15.75
N PHE A 200 -2.18 10.23 15.65
CA PHE A 200 -1.18 10.02 16.69
C PHE A 200 -1.58 10.70 18.00
N TRP A 201 -1.97 11.96 17.97
CA TRP A 201 -2.33 12.70 19.19
C TRP A 201 -3.58 12.13 19.87
N ASN A 202 -4.56 11.65 19.10
CA ASN A 202 -5.80 11.09 19.63
C ASN A 202 -5.62 9.66 20.17
N HIS A 203 -4.76 8.85 19.58
CA HIS A 203 -4.69 7.42 19.86
C HIS A 203 -3.34 6.93 20.37
N ARG A 204 -2.28 7.72 20.25
CA ARG A 204 -0.89 7.35 20.57
C ARG A 204 -0.47 6.09 19.79
N THR A 205 -0.91 5.99 18.56
CA THR A 205 -0.61 4.88 17.66
C THR A 205 0.76 5.08 17.05
N ARG A 206 1.57 4.04 17.03
CA ARG A 206 2.85 4.05 16.30
C ARG A 206 2.59 4.06 14.81
N VAL A 207 3.40 4.81 14.06
CA VAL A 207 3.32 4.88 12.58
C VAL A 207 4.68 4.58 11.97
N LEU A 208 4.70 3.66 11.00
CA LEU A 208 5.89 3.36 10.20
C LEU A 208 5.65 3.72 8.75
N ILE A 209 6.61 4.44 8.17
CA ILE A 209 6.56 4.89 6.77
C ILE A 209 7.70 4.23 6.02
N GLY A 210 7.40 3.60 4.87
CA GLY A 210 8.39 3.12 3.91
C GLY A 210 8.47 4.05 2.72
N ASP A 211 9.67 4.57 2.41
CA ASP A 211 9.85 5.46 1.26
C ASP A 211 11.28 5.38 0.71
N PRO A 212 11.45 5.34 -0.63
CA PRO A 212 12.76 5.32 -1.28
C PRO A 212 13.41 6.69 -1.42
N GLY A 213 12.84 7.74 -0.82
CA GLY A 213 13.31 9.12 -0.95
C GLY A 213 12.65 9.87 -2.10
N ARG A 214 11.34 9.68 -2.30
CA ARG A 214 10.58 10.42 -3.31
C ARG A 214 10.67 11.93 -3.09
N PRO A 215 10.64 12.75 -4.15
CA PRO A 215 10.77 14.21 -4.02
C PRO A 215 9.76 14.82 -3.03
N GLN A 216 8.49 14.40 -3.10
CA GLN A 216 7.42 14.85 -2.21
C GLN A 216 7.63 14.41 -0.75
N PHE A 217 8.29 13.28 -0.51
CA PHE A 217 8.68 12.83 0.82
C PHE A 217 9.90 13.61 1.35
N SER A 218 10.95 13.69 0.54
CA SER A 218 12.22 14.27 0.93
C SER A 218 12.13 15.78 1.20
N GLY A 219 11.29 16.50 0.47
CA GLY A 219 11.03 17.93 0.63
C GLY A 219 9.94 18.28 1.64
N HIS A 220 9.19 17.31 2.14
CA HIS A 220 8.03 17.54 3.00
C HIS A 220 8.41 17.82 4.45
N SER A 221 7.61 18.66 5.14
CA SER A 221 7.83 19.03 6.55
C SER A 221 7.78 17.83 7.51
N ILE A 222 7.07 16.75 7.17
CA ILE A 222 7.01 15.52 7.95
C ILE A 222 8.41 14.94 8.24
N ARG A 223 9.39 15.20 7.36
CA ARG A 223 10.78 14.74 7.54
C ARG A 223 11.40 15.12 8.87
N HIS A 224 11.00 16.25 9.44
CA HIS A 224 11.49 16.71 10.75
C HIS A 224 10.93 15.90 11.94
N GLN A 225 9.92 15.09 11.68
CA GLN A 225 9.21 14.26 12.67
C GLN A 225 9.50 12.77 12.45
N LEU A 226 10.49 12.44 11.62
CA LEU A 226 10.82 11.06 11.26
C LEU A 226 12.18 10.64 11.79
N HIS A 227 12.22 9.46 12.39
CA HIS A 227 13.45 8.77 12.76
C HIS A 227 13.65 7.54 11.86
N GLN A 228 14.81 7.48 11.19
CA GLN A 228 15.13 6.33 10.32
C GLN A 228 15.44 5.11 11.19
N LEU A 229 14.74 4.00 10.92
CA LEU A 229 14.94 2.73 11.62
C LEU A 229 15.89 1.81 10.85
N GLU A 230 15.67 1.69 9.52
CA GLU A 230 16.43 0.77 8.68
C GLU A 230 16.45 1.28 7.24
N GLU A 231 17.47 0.87 6.47
CA GLU A 231 17.57 1.12 5.04
C GLU A 231 17.96 -0.17 4.32
N TYR A 232 17.28 -0.47 3.23
CA TYR A 232 17.48 -1.68 2.43
C TYR A 232 17.98 -1.33 1.04
N ILE A 233 18.97 -2.07 0.55
CA ILE A 233 19.40 -2.03 -0.85
C ILE A 233 18.35 -2.80 -1.66
N LEU A 234 17.75 -2.13 -2.65
CA LEU A 234 16.74 -2.72 -3.51
C LEU A 234 17.39 -3.75 -4.47
N PRO A 235 16.71 -4.86 -4.76
CA PRO A 235 17.14 -5.79 -5.81
C PRO A 235 17.20 -5.11 -7.17
N GLU A 236 18.13 -5.56 -8.04
CA GLU A 236 18.35 -4.97 -9.36
C GLU A 236 17.06 -4.83 -10.20
N PRO A 237 16.16 -5.84 -10.29
CA PRO A 237 14.90 -5.67 -11.02
C PRO A 237 14.05 -4.52 -10.46
N THR A 238 13.94 -4.40 -9.14
CA THR A 238 13.21 -3.29 -8.50
C THR A 238 13.84 -1.93 -8.82
N GLN A 239 15.18 -1.84 -8.83
CA GLN A 239 15.88 -0.61 -9.21
C GLN A 239 15.56 -0.20 -10.66
N GLN A 240 15.59 -1.16 -11.57
CA GLN A 240 15.30 -0.93 -13.00
C GLN A 240 13.85 -0.46 -13.22
N ASP A 241 12.90 -1.07 -12.53
CA ASP A 241 11.47 -0.74 -12.63
C ASP A 241 11.12 0.59 -11.95
N ASN A 242 11.98 1.11 -11.06
CA ASN A 242 11.75 2.33 -10.29
C ASN A 242 12.76 3.46 -10.61
N ASN A 243 13.10 3.66 -11.87
CA ASN A 243 13.95 4.77 -12.34
C ASN A 243 15.35 4.82 -11.68
N GLY A 244 15.90 3.68 -11.31
CA GLY A 244 17.24 3.57 -10.73
C GLY A 244 17.32 3.93 -9.24
N LEU A 245 16.20 3.98 -8.52
CA LEU A 245 16.21 4.05 -7.06
C LEU A 245 16.94 2.82 -6.49
N THR A 246 17.98 3.03 -5.70
CA THR A 246 18.87 1.97 -5.22
C THR A 246 18.57 1.49 -3.82
N THR A 247 17.93 2.32 -3.01
CA THR A 247 17.59 2.03 -1.60
C THR A 247 16.15 2.42 -1.28
N SER A 248 15.64 1.86 -0.20
CA SER A 248 14.40 2.31 0.42
C SER A 248 14.51 2.17 1.94
N ALA A 249 13.99 3.15 2.67
CA ALA A 249 14.12 3.21 4.12
C ALA A 249 12.78 3.10 4.84
N VAL A 250 12.85 2.63 6.08
CA VAL A 250 11.73 2.58 7.03
C VAL A 250 11.94 3.64 8.09
N TRP A 251 10.91 4.42 8.34
CA TRP A 251 10.87 5.56 9.24
C TRP A 251 9.82 5.40 10.32
N ASP A 252 10.16 5.76 11.54
CA ASP A 252 9.23 5.87 12.68
C ASP A 252 8.77 7.33 12.80
N PHE A 253 7.48 7.56 12.79
CA PHE A 253 6.88 8.90 12.90
C PHE A 253 6.73 9.30 14.37
N GLN A 254 7.37 10.40 14.74
CA GLN A 254 7.49 10.93 16.10
C GLN A 254 7.19 12.43 16.13
N PRO A 255 5.92 12.85 16.00
CA PRO A 255 5.51 14.26 15.97
C PRO A 255 5.57 14.95 17.32
#